data_670d0f62a659bd5ef981343188ef1a9e
#
_entry.id   670d0f62a659bd5ef981343188ef1a9e
#
_cell.length_a   1.000
_cell.length_b   1.000
_cell.length_c   1.000
_cell.angle_alpha   90.00
_cell.angle_beta   90.00
_cell.angle_gamma   90.00
#
_symmetry.space_group_name_H-M   'P 1'
#
loop_
_entity.id
_entity.type
_entity.pdbx_description
1 polymer ?
#
loop_
_entity_poly.entity_id
_entity_poly.type
_entity_poly.pdbx_seq_one_letter_code
_entity_poly.pdbx_strand_id
1 'polypeptide(L)'
;HEERLMKKMTMKKYVVTVCQEVKYMIVCAALLLAFFTTVNAAEKEAQEKIIRVGTLGDTFNYVTENGMRKGYSYELLETLAGYTGWKFEYVACNWNDSIEKLQNGEIDILGDIAYTEERTDRMLFSDGPMGIEKYYLYADFLSDDISSADFKTLNGKRIGVLIGAKPEAMLNEWELKNGLKTIHINIKSKEEALAKLENGEIDCFISLEEPFWADKDVSIITRIGKSNIYFAINKDHPEIKKELDLVMHQLEEERPFYLSDLYRQYFSSDYTPVLSSEEKSWLEEHGAIRMGFLANDVGASVMDPSSGTLTGAITDYVQYAVECLGKKELTFTLMGYNSYEEEIEALKAGEIDMIFHFYQHPNVMEKYHFACTNTTWTYNLIAVTNKPHFNENDEKRVAIQKDSL
;
A
#
# COMPACT_ATOMS: atom_id res chain seq x y z
N HIS A 1 50.61 73.90 30.35
CA HIS A 1 50.30 72.86 31.36
C HIS A 1 48.94 72.20 30.99
N GLU A 2 47.99 72.93 30.52
CA GLU A 2 46.65 72.49 30.11
C GLU A 2 46.68 71.55 28.86
N GLU A 3 47.48 71.87 27.89
CA GLU A 3 47.60 71.05 26.66
C GLU A 3 48.14 69.62 26.93
N ARG A 4 49.01 69.49 27.93
CA ARG A 4 49.56 68.20 28.37
C ARG A 4 48.57 67.38 29.19
N LEU A 5 47.65 68.04 29.89
CA LEU A 5 46.53 67.41 30.61
C LEU A 5 45.43 66.95 29.65
N MET A 6 45.10 67.76 28.65
CA MET A 6 44.15 67.36 27.61
C MET A 6 44.60 66.15 26.78
N LYS A 7 45.88 66.11 26.38
CA LYS A 7 46.45 64.94 25.69
C LYS A 7 46.45 63.69 26.56
N LYS A 8 46.70 63.80 27.86
CA LYS A 8 46.60 62.66 28.81
C LYS A 8 45.16 62.14 28.97
N MET A 9 44.19 63.03 29.02
CA MET A 9 42.75 62.66 29.13
C MET A 9 42.26 61.99 27.86
N THR A 10 42.65 62.50 26.69
CA THR A 10 42.28 61.93 25.40
C THR A 10 42.90 60.53 25.21
N MET A 11 44.20 60.36 25.56
CA MET A 11 44.85 59.07 25.55
C MET A 11 44.19 58.06 26.52
N LYS A 12 43.81 58.52 27.72
CA LYS A 12 43.15 57.67 28.71
C LYS A 12 41.78 57.19 28.23
N LYS A 13 41.02 58.10 27.57
CA LYS A 13 39.73 57.77 26.95
C LYS A 13 39.90 56.75 25.80
N TYR A 14 40.92 56.97 24.95
CA TYR A 14 41.22 56.08 23.84
C TYR A 14 41.62 54.66 24.32
N VAL A 15 42.46 54.58 25.35
CA VAL A 15 42.87 53.29 25.96
C VAL A 15 41.66 52.55 26.57
N VAL A 16 40.75 53.26 27.23
CA VAL A 16 39.53 52.66 27.82
C VAL A 16 38.61 52.12 26.72
N THR A 17 38.42 52.86 25.63
CA THR A 17 37.60 52.43 24.52
C THR A 17 38.17 51.19 23.82
N VAL A 18 39.48 51.18 23.52
CA VAL A 18 40.20 50.03 22.94
C VAL A 18 40.13 48.82 23.87
N CYS A 19 40.30 49.00 25.18
CA CYS A 19 40.12 47.89 26.13
C CYS A 19 38.69 47.34 26.18
N GLN A 20 37.67 48.16 26.00
CA GLN A 20 36.28 47.70 25.89
C GLN A 20 36.03 46.91 24.61
N GLU A 21 36.51 47.39 23.48
CA GLU A 21 36.36 46.68 22.19
C GLU A 21 37.11 45.36 22.21
N VAL A 22 38.32 45.29 22.76
CA VAL A 22 39.05 44.05 22.93
C VAL A 22 38.30 43.06 23.86
N LYS A 23 37.66 43.55 24.93
CA LYS A 23 36.83 42.68 25.78
C LYS A 23 35.60 42.14 25.03
N TYR A 24 34.92 42.97 24.22
CA TYR A 24 33.81 42.48 23.40
C TYR A 24 34.28 41.45 22.37
N MET A 25 35.40 41.66 21.71
CA MET A 25 35.97 40.65 20.77
C MET A 25 36.31 39.34 21.47
N ILE A 26 36.88 39.36 22.67
CA ILE A 26 37.18 38.16 23.44
C ILE A 26 35.91 37.43 23.86
N VAL A 27 34.86 38.15 24.27
CA VAL A 27 33.57 37.53 24.61
C VAL A 27 32.88 36.92 23.38
N CYS A 28 32.90 37.63 22.26
CA CYS A 28 32.37 37.09 21.00
C CYS A 28 33.15 35.85 20.50
N ALA A 29 34.47 35.86 20.60
CA ALA A 29 35.30 34.71 20.27
C ALA A 29 35.07 33.52 21.21
N ALA A 30 34.84 33.76 22.50
CA ALA A 30 34.52 32.72 23.47
C ALA A 30 33.13 32.12 23.22
N LEU A 31 32.15 32.96 22.84
CA LEU A 31 30.77 32.50 22.46
C LEU A 31 30.80 31.69 21.16
N LEU A 32 31.58 32.10 20.15
CA LEU A 32 31.77 31.35 18.92
C LEU A 32 32.48 30.01 19.20
N LEU A 33 33.52 29.98 20.04
CA LEU A 33 34.17 28.74 20.44
C LEU A 33 33.20 27.80 21.20
N ALA A 34 32.37 28.34 22.11
CA ALA A 34 31.36 27.57 22.83
C ALA A 34 30.31 27.01 21.86
N PHE A 35 29.89 27.81 20.87
CA PHE A 35 28.97 27.35 19.83
C PHE A 35 29.59 26.25 18.97
N PHE A 36 30.82 26.40 18.53
CA PHE A 36 31.53 25.34 17.78
C PHE A 36 31.77 24.08 18.60
N THR A 37 32.02 24.19 19.91
CA THR A 37 32.14 22.99 20.76
C THR A 37 30.84 22.29 21.01
N THR A 38 29.70 23.01 21.11
CA THR A 38 28.36 22.41 21.23
C THR A 38 27.91 21.76 19.92
N VAL A 39 28.18 22.37 18.77
CA VAL A 39 27.89 21.76 17.45
C VAL A 39 28.74 20.50 17.24
N ASN A 40 30.03 20.53 17.51
CA ASN A 40 30.90 19.35 17.41
C ASN A 40 30.58 18.25 18.46
N ALA A 41 30.03 18.61 19.62
CA ALA A 41 29.55 17.64 20.60
C ALA A 41 28.27 16.99 20.14
N ALA A 42 27.34 17.73 19.52
CA ALA A 42 26.12 17.21 18.94
C ALA A 42 26.40 16.30 17.71
N GLU A 43 27.39 16.63 16.88
CA GLU A 43 27.85 15.75 15.79
C GLU A 43 28.56 14.49 16.29
N LYS A 44 29.20 14.55 17.45
CA LYS A 44 29.96 13.41 18.01
C LYS A 44 29.09 12.42 18.79
N GLU A 45 27.85 12.80 19.16
CA GLU A 45 26.86 11.91 19.79
C GLU A 45 25.92 11.22 18.80
N ALA A 46 25.96 11.54 17.52
CA ALA A 46 25.32 10.72 16.48
C ALA A 46 26.19 9.47 16.21
N GLN A 47 26.31 8.59 17.19
CA GLN A 47 26.83 7.24 16.97
C GLN A 47 25.88 6.59 15.98
N GLU A 48 26.37 6.27 14.77
CA GLU A 48 25.56 5.61 13.73
C GLU A 48 24.91 4.38 14.35
N LYS A 49 23.58 4.41 14.46
CA LYS A 49 22.82 3.30 15.02
C LYS A 49 22.70 2.23 13.93
N ILE A 50 23.44 1.16 14.10
CA ILE A 50 23.39 0.01 13.18
C ILE A 50 22.24 -0.88 13.61
N ILE A 51 21.34 -1.18 12.69
CA ILE A 51 20.19 -2.06 12.85
C ILE A 51 20.38 -3.30 11.97
N ARG A 52 20.35 -4.48 12.55
CA ARG A 52 20.47 -5.74 11.83
C ARG A 52 19.09 -6.18 11.35
N VAL A 53 18.94 -6.31 10.04
CA VAL A 53 17.67 -6.65 9.38
C VAL A 53 17.75 -8.03 8.79
N GLY A 54 16.85 -8.93 9.20
CA GLY A 54 16.70 -10.24 8.58
C GLY A 54 16.08 -10.15 7.19
N THR A 55 16.61 -10.90 6.22
CA THR A 55 16.09 -10.94 4.84
C THR A 55 15.85 -12.37 4.37
N LEU A 56 14.71 -12.62 3.75
CA LEU A 56 14.32 -13.93 3.24
C LEU A 56 14.72 -14.17 1.78
N GLY A 57 15.21 -13.13 1.09
CA GLY A 57 15.68 -13.25 -0.31
C GLY A 57 14.54 -13.35 -1.33
N ASP A 58 13.34 -12.90 -0.98
CA ASP A 58 12.14 -12.87 -1.79
C ASP A 58 11.90 -11.47 -2.42
N THR A 59 10.75 -11.26 -3.06
CA THR A 59 10.37 -10.00 -3.72
C THR A 59 10.39 -8.79 -2.76
N PHE A 60 10.26 -9.02 -1.46
CA PHE A 60 10.33 -7.94 -0.47
C PHE A 60 11.74 -7.42 -0.24
N ASN A 61 12.76 -8.30 -0.27
CA ASN A 61 14.15 -7.89 -0.06
C ASN A 61 15.13 -8.91 -0.68
N TYR A 62 15.67 -8.61 -1.83
CA TYR A 62 16.55 -9.51 -2.59
C TYR A 62 17.79 -8.79 -3.14
N VAL A 63 18.77 -9.59 -3.55
CA VAL A 63 19.96 -9.11 -4.24
C VAL A 63 19.88 -9.53 -5.71
N THR A 64 20.02 -8.57 -6.60
CA THR A 64 20.03 -8.78 -8.05
C THR A 64 21.32 -9.47 -8.50
N GLU A 65 21.37 -10.00 -9.71
CA GLU A 65 22.56 -10.67 -10.29
C GLU A 65 23.81 -9.77 -10.32
N ASN A 66 23.61 -8.47 -10.45
CA ASN A 66 24.72 -7.48 -10.41
C ASN A 66 25.07 -7.00 -8.99
N GLY A 67 24.54 -7.66 -7.95
CA GLY A 67 24.87 -7.42 -6.55
C GLY A 67 24.15 -6.23 -5.89
N MET A 68 23.21 -5.57 -6.58
CA MET A 68 22.39 -4.50 -5.98
C MET A 68 21.25 -5.09 -5.16
N ARG A 69 20.99 -4.51 -3.98
CA ARG A 69 19.82 -4.87 -3.18
C ARG A 69 18.60 -4.09 -3.67
N LYS A 70 17.47 -4.76 -3.71
CA LYS A 70 16.16 -4.22 -4.10
C LYS A 70 15.03 -4.91 -3.34
N GLY A 71 13.83 -4.41 -3.51
CA GLY A 71 12.61 -4.99 -2.97
C GLY A 71 11.81 -4.00 -2.14
N TYR A 72 10.55 -4.32 -1.94
CA TYR A 72 9.60 -3.47 -1.23
C TYR A 72 10.08 -3.07 0.17
N SER A 73 10.44 -4.07 0.98
CA SER A 73 10.92 -3.85 2.35
C SER A 73 12.25 -3.12 2.39
N TYR A 74 13.13 -3.41 1.43
CA TYR A 74 14.42 -2.72 1.32
C TYR A 74 14.22 -1.23 1.07
N GLU A 75 13.43 -0.84 0.07
CA GLU A 75 13.22 0.58 -0.24
C GLU A 75 12.45 1.32 0.85
N LEU A 76 11.50 0.66 1.51
CA LEU A 76 10.82 1.22 2.67
C LEU A 76 11.82 1.50 3.79
N LEU A 77 12.66 0.53 4.15
CA LEU A 77 13.69 0.69 5.19
C LEU A 77 14.67 1.82 4.85
N GLU A 78 15.19 1.89 3.62
CA GLU A 78 16.08 2.98 3.19
C GLU A 78 15.38 4.35 3.26
N THR A 79 14.08 4.40 2.99
CA THR A 79 13.30 5.64 3.18
C THR A 79 13.22 6.00 4.67
N LEU A 80 12.92 5.04 5.53
CA LEU A 80 12.88 5.25 6.99
C LEU A 80 14.26 5.62 7.57
N ALA A 81 15.35 5.10 6.99
CA ALA A 81 16.71 5.50 7.32
C ALA A 81 16.95 7.01 7.10
N GLY A 82 16.33 7.58 6.08
CA GLY A 82 16.38 9.03 5.83
C GLY A 82 15.82 9.87 6.98
N TYR A 83 14.87 9.34 7.75
CA TYR A 83 14.28 10.01 8.92
C TYR A 83 15.02 9.70 10.22
N THR A 84 15.50 8.47 10.39
CA THR A 84 16.10 8.00 11.65
C THR A 84 17.60 8.17 11.70
N GLY A 85 18.28 8.26 10.56
CA GLY A 85 19.74 8.17 10.46
C GLY A 85 20.28 6.76 10.71
N TRP A 86 19.43 5.74 10.74
CA TRP A 86 19.85 4.35 10.91
C TRP A 86 20.73 3.87 9.75
N LYS A 87 21.61 2.92 10.05
CA LYS A 87 22.35 2.14 9.06
C LYS A 87 21.91 0.69 9.17
N PHE A 88 21.62 0.06 8.03
CA PHE A 88 21.18 -1.32 8.04
C PHE A 88 22.32 -2.28 7.71
N GLU A 89 22.39 -3.35 8.50
CA GLU A 89 23.15 -4.55 8.21
C GLU A 89 22.17 -5.67 7.87
N TYR A 90 22.19 -6.15 6.64
CA TYR A 90 21.25 -7.17 6.16
C TYR A 90 21.78 -8.56 6.39
N VAL A 91 21.07 -9.36 7.18
CA VAL A 91 21.41 -10.74 7.56
C VAL A 91 20.51 -11.71 6.80
N ALA A 92 21.11 -12.58 6.00
CA ALA A 92 20.34 -13.60 5.28
C ALA A 92 19.75 -14.62 6.25
N CYS A 93 18.47 -14.88 6.10
CA CYS A 93 17.68 -15.82 6.87
C CYS A 93 16.91 -16.76 5.96
N ASN A 94 16.53 -17.92 6.46
CA ASN A 94 15.39 -18.66 5.92
C ASN A 94 14.18 -18.48 6.84
N TRP A 95 12.98 -18.81 6.36
CA TRP A 95 11.75 -18.62 7.14
C TRP A 95 11.78 -19.31 8.51
N ASN A 96 12.35 -20.50 8.59
CA ASN A 96 12.33 -21.30 9.81
C ASN A 96 13.24 -20.73 10.91
N ASP A 97 14.39 -20.15 10.55
CA ASP A 97 15.37 -19.62 11.51
C ASP A 97 15.22 -18.10 11.76
N SER A 98 14.48 -17.38 10.91
CA SER A 98 14.35 -15.92 11.01
C SER A 98 13.73 -15.46 12.34
N ILE A 99 12.70 -16.17 12.81
CA ILE A 99 12.04 -15.87 14.08
C ILE A 99 12.99 -16.18 15.26
N GLU A 100 13.73 -17.26 15.19
CA GLU A 100 14.72 -17.63 16.22
C GLU A 100 15.85 -16.61 16.28
N LYS A 101 16.38 -16.19 15.14
CA LYS A 101 17.42 -15.14 15.04
C LYS A 101 16.93 -13.80 15.63
N LEU A 102 15.67 -13.45 15.37
CA LEU A 102 15.09 -12.26 15.98
C LEU A 102 15.00 -12.38 17.50
N GLN A 103 14.57 -13.52 18.02
CA GLN A 103 14.46 -13.76 19.46
C GLN A 103 15.83 -13.80 20.17
N ASN A 104 16.83 -14.37 19.52
CA ASN A 104 18.19 -14.49 20.08
C ASN A 104 19.01 -13.20 19.93
N GLY A 105 18.47 -12.16 19.29
CA GLY A 105 19.14 -10.89 19.08
C GLY A 105 20.25 -10.96 18.02
N GLU A 106 20.22 -11.92 17.10
CA GLU A 106 21.10 -11.97 15.95
C GLU A 106 20.66 -10.95 14.88
N ILE A 107 19.35 -10.65 14.83
CA ILE A 107 18.75 -9.56 14.08
C ILE A 107 17.87 -8.72 14.99
N ASP A 108 17.70 -7.45 14.67
CA ASP A 108 16.92 -6.48 15.44
C ASP A 108 15.53 -6.28 14.86
N ILE A 109 15.41 -6.35 13.53
CA ILE A 109 14.16 -6.21 12.78
C ILE A 109 14.03 -7.34 11.76
N LEU A 110 12.81 -7.84 11.60
CA LEU A 110 12.40 -8.73 10.52
C LEU A 110 11.16 -8.14 9.87
N GLY A 111 11.19 -7.91 8.56
CA GLY A 111 10.04 -7.45 7.77
C GLY A 111 9.12 -8.60 7.36
N ASP A 112 8.01 -8.23 6.71
CA ASP A 112 7.14 -9.14 5.96
C ASP A 112 6.46 -10.21 6.84
N ILE A 113 6.20 -9.87 8.11
CA ILE A 113 5.63 -10.80 9.09
C ILE A 113 4.13 -10.51 9.30
N ALA A 114 3.30 -11.52 9.07
CA ALA A 114 1.89 -11.43 9.45
C ALA A 114 1.74 -11.39 10.98
N TYR A 115 0.94 -10.46 11.47
CA TYR A 115 0.59 -10.39 12.88
C TYR A 115 -0.25 -11.60 13.28
N THR A 116 0.11 -12.24 14.40
CA THR A 116 -0.74 -13.18 15.13
C THR A 116 -0.57 -12.96 16.61
N GLU A 117 -1.62 -13.18 17.41
CA GLU A 117 -1.58 -13.01 18.85
C GLU A 117 -0.50 -13.89 19.51
N GLU A 118 -0.35 -15.13 19.06
CA GLU A 118 0.67 -16.07 19.54
C GLU A 118 2.11 -15.52 19.36
N ARG A 119 2.36 -14.77 18.28
CA ARG A 119 3.69 -14.20 18.02
C ARG A 119 4.03 -13.04 18.93
N THR A 120 3.04 -12.35 19.50
CA THR A 120 3.29 -11.21 20.42
C THR A 120 4.03 -11.62 21.70
N ASP A 121 3.97 -12.88 22.06
CA ASP A 121 4.76 -13.42 23.18
C ASP A 121 6.27 -13.48 22.86
N ARG A 122 6.62 -13.47 21.59
CA ARG A 122 7.99 -13.70 21.11
C ARG A 122 8.66 -12.47 20.54
N MET A 123 7.91 -11.49 20.04
CA MET A 123 8.41 -10.31 19.33
C MET A 123 7.50 -9.12 19.53
N LEU A 124 8.00 -7.92 19.30
CA LEU A 124 7.18 -6.71 19.17
C LEU A 124 6.80 -6.53 17.69
N PHE A 125 5.67 -5.88 17.44
CA PHE A 125 5.23 -5.52 16.10
C PHE A 125 5.14 -4.00 15.97
N SER A 126 5.38 -3.47 14.77
CA SER A 126 5.05 -2.08 14.45
C SER A 126 3.55 -1.83 14.67
N ASP A 127 3.18 -0.60 15.08
CA ASP A 127 1.77 -0.24 15.33
C ASP A 127 0.95 -0.28 14.03
N GLY A 128 1.51 0.25 12.96
CA GLY A 128 0.93 0.17 11.61
C GLY A 128 1.51 -0.96 10.75
N PRO A 129 0.76 -1.46 9.77
CA PRO A 129 1.29 -2.40 8.80
C PRO A 129 2.34 -1.73 7.92
N MET A 130 3.40 -2.46 7.60
CA MET A 130 4.38 -2.03 6.61
C MET A 130 3.90 -2.26 5.17
N GLY A 131 2.92 -3.11 4.96
CA GLY A 131 2.40 -3.47 3.65
C GLY A 131 1.29 -4.51 3.74
N ILE A 132 0.94 -5.03 2.57
CA ILE A 132 -0.13 -6.02 2.40
C ILE A 132 0.37 -7.13 1.47
N GLU A 133 0.19 -8.38 1.87
CA GLU A 133 0.24 -9.53 0.97
C GLU A 133 -1.14 -9.78 0.37
N LYS A 134 -1.24 -9.95 -0.93
CA LYS A 134 -2.45 -10.36 -1.63
C LYS A 134 -2.26 -11.73 -2.21
N TYR A 135 -3.20 -12.62 -1.96
CA TYR A 135 -3.21 -14.00 -2.46
C TYR A 135 -4.24 -14.14 -3.56
N TYR A 136 -3.79 -14.64 -4.69
CA TYR A 136 -4.60 -14.84 -5.89
C TYR A 136 -4.66 -16.31 -6.28
N LEU A 137 -5.77 -16.69 -6.88
CA LEU A 137 -5.94 -17.97 -7.57
C LEU A 137 -5.49 -17.79 -9.02
N TYR A 138 -4.54 -18.58 -9.43
CA TYR A 138 -3.99 -18.61 -10.78
C TYR A 138 -4.42 -19.88 -11.51
N ALA A 139 -4.68 -19.77 -12.81
CA ALA A 139 -4.89 -20.91 -13.72
C ALA A 139 -4.01 -20.75 -14.96
N ASP A 140 -3.93 -21.82 -15.74
CA ASP A 140 -3.35 -21.77 -17.08
C ASP A 140 -4.08 -20.71 -17.94
N PHE A 141 -3.32 -19.89 -18.66
CA PHE A 141 -3.87 -18.84 -19.53
C PHE A 141 -4.80 -19.41 -20.62
N LEU A 142 -4.56 -20.64 -21.06
CA LEU A 142 -5.34 -21.35 -22.09
C LEU A 142 -6.51 -22.15 -21.52
N SER A 143 -6.79 -22.08 -20.22
CA SER A 143 -7.89 -22.83 -19.61
C SER A 143 -9.24 -22.33 -20.14
N ASP A 144 -9.98 -23.21 -20.83
CA ASP A 144 -11.29 -22.90 -21.41
C ASP A 144 -12.47 -23.22 -20.47
N ASP A 145 -12.21 -23.99 -19.41
CA ASP A 145 -13.22 -24.54 -18.53
C ASP A 145 -13.25 -23.86 -17.13
N ILE A 146 -12.52 -22.76 -16.98
CA ILE A 146 -12.46 -21.93 -15.77
C ILE A 146 -12.82 -20.50 -16.14
N SER A 147 -13.73 -19.89 -15.38
CA SER A 147 -14.16 -18.51 -15.58
C SER A 147 -13.93 -17.67 -14.34
N SER A 148 -13.38 -16.48 -14.52
CA SER A 148 -13.28 -15.47 -13.48
C SER A 148 -14.61 -14.81 -13.12
N ALA A 149 -15.62 -14.91 -13.98
CA ALA A 149 -16.96 -14.39 -13.76
C ALA A 149 -17.90 -15.42 -13.12
N ASP A 150 -17.70 -16.71 -13.35
CA ASP A 150 -18.48 -17.79 -12.72
C ASP A 150 -17.58 -18.76 -11.93
N PHE A 151 -17.44 -18.50 -10.65
CA PHE A 151 -16.64 -19.37 -9.76
C PHE A 151 -17.18 -20.79 -9.61
N LYS A 152 -18.42 -21.10 -10.03
CA LYS A 152 -18.95 -22.47 -10.03
C LYS A 152 -18.14 -23.39 -10.92
N THR A 153 -17.46 -22.86 -11.92
CA THR A 153 -16.51 -23.61 -12.78
C THR A 153 -15.35 -24.21 -11.99
N LEU A 154 -15.08 -23.73 -10.78
CA LEU A 154 -14.06 -24.23 -9.88
C LEU A 154 -14.50 -25.44 -9.05
N ASN A 155 -15.79 -25.79 -9.04
CA ASN A 155 -16.26 -26.94 -8.27
C ASN A 155 -15.58 -28.24 -8.73
N GLY A 156 -15.00 -28.95 -7.77
CA GLY A 156 -14.26 -30.20 -8.03
C GLY A 156 -12.88 -30.03 -8.66
N LYS A 157 -12.45 -28.80 -8.95
CA LYS A 157 -11.09 -28.52 -9.45
C LYS A 157 -10.04 -28.78 -8.39
N ARG A 158 -8.84 -29.17 -8.83
CA ARG A 158 -7.68 -29.40 -7.99
C ARG A 158 -6.90 -28.11 -7.84
N ILE A 159 -6.84 -27.59 -6.61
CA ILE A 159 -6.17 -26.32 -6.32
C ILE A 159 -4.88 -26.59 -5.55
N GLY A 160 -3.75 -26.20 -6.14
CA GLY A 160 -2.45 -26.21 -5.49
C GLY A 160 -2.40 -25.14 -4.40
N VAL A 161 -2.12 -25.55 -3.16
CA VAL A 161 -2.01 -24.63 -2.01
C VAL A 161 -1.00 -25.19 -0.99
N LEU A 162 -0.31 -24.31 -0.28
CA LEU A 162 0.52 -24.72 0.85
C LEU A 162 -0.36 -25.12 2.03
N ILE A 163 -0.51 -26.44 2.23
CA ILE A 163 -1.36 -27.01 3.28
C ILE A 163 -0.81 -26.70 4.66
N GLY A 164 -1.69 -26.36 5.60
CA GLY A 164 -1.35 -25.95 6.97
C GLY A 164 -0.87 -24.50 7.11
N ALA A 165 -0.87 -23.74 6.00
CA ALA A 165 -0.47 -22.34 5.99
C ALA A 165 -1.67 -21.40 5.78
N LYS A 166 -1.42 -20.11 5.93
CA LYS A 166 -2.44 -19.05 5.80
C LYS A 166 -3.22 -19.09 4.47
N PRO A 167 -2.60 -19.33 3.30
CA PRO A 167 -3.33 -19.43 2.04
C PRO A 167 -4.43 -20.51 2.03
N GLU A 168 -4.20 -21.65 2.68
CA GLU A 168 -5.22 -22.70 2.77
C GLU A 168 -6.41 -22.26 3.62
N ALA A 169 -6.16 -21.59 4.75
CA ALA A 169 -7.23 -21.05 5.58
C ALA A 169 -8.06 -20.01 4.82
N MET A 170 -7.41 -19.15 4.03
CA MET A 170 -8.08 -18.17 3.18
C MET A 170 -8.90 -18.85 2.07
N LEU A 171 -8.38 -19.92 1.45
CA LEU A 171 -9.11 -20.70 0.45
C LEU A 171 -10.38 -21.32 1.06
N ASN A 172 -10.26 -21.97 2.21
CA ASN A 172 -11.41 -22.55 2.91
C ASN A 172 -12.51 -21.52 3.21
N GLU A 173 -12.11 -20.34 3.69
CA GLU A 173 -13.05 -19.25 3.96
C GLU A 173 -13.71 -18.74 2.67
N TRP A 174 -12.93 -18.56 1.60
CA TRP A 174 -13.41 -18.12 0.31
C TRP A 174 -14.37 -19.13 -0.34
N GLU A 175 -14.06 -20.43 -0.28
CA GLU A 175 -14.92 -21.52 -0.72
C GLU A 175 -16.26 -21.52 0.00
N LEU A 176 -16.22 -21.41 1.32
CA LEU A 176 -17.44 -21.34 2.14
C LEU A 176 -18.32 -20.17 1.75
N LYS A 177 -17.72 -18.99 1.57
CA LYS A 177 -18.44 -17.77 1.17
C LYS A 177 -19.10 -17.89 -0.19
N ASN A 178 -18.46 -18.60 -1.15
CA ASN A 178 -18.94 -18.74 -2.53
C ASN A 178 -19.73 -20.04 -2.76
N GLY A 179 -19.92 -20.88 -1.75
CA GLY A 179 -20.61 -22.15 -1.86
C GLY A 179 -19.89 -23.16 -2.77
N LEU A 180 -18.57 -23.14 -2.76
CA LEU A 180 -17.71 -23.97 -3.60
C LEU A 180 -17.11 -25.14 -2.80
N LYS A 181 -16.71 -26.16 -3.53
CA LYS A 181 -15.94 -27.29 -2.98
C LYS A 181 -14.89 -27.71 -3.98
N THR A 182 -13.62 -27.53 -3.63
CA THR A 182 -12.48 -27.90 -4.47
C THR A 182 -11.64 -29.01 -3.82
N ILE A 183 -10.59 -29.45 -4.48
CA ILE A 183 -9.68 -30.49 -4.00
C ILE A 183 -8.32 -29.83 -3.76
N HIS A 184 -7.88 -29.75 -2.50
CA HIS A 184 -6.61 -29.13 -2.14
C HIS A 184 -5.45 -30.10 -2.38
N ILE A 185 -4.49 -29.68 -3.19
CA ILE A 185 -3.25 -30.41 -3.48
C ILE A 185 -2.08 -29.63 -2.87
N ASN A 186 -1.27 -30.31 -2.06
CA ASN A 186 -0.12 -29.67 -1.45
C ASN A 186 0.93 -29.26 -2.49
N ILE A 187 1.36 -28.01 -2.43
CA ILE A 187 2.50 -27.47 -3.15
C ILE A 187 3.46 -26.82 -2.15
N LYS A 188 4.76 -26.87 -2.42
CA LYS A 188 5.79 -26.37 -1.49
C LYS A 188 6.57 -25.19 -2.05
N SER A 189 6.48 -24.96 -3.36
CA SER A 189 7.15 -23.85 -4.03
C SER A 189 6.38 -23.40 -5.27
N LYS A 190 6.76 -22.24 -5.80
CA LYS A 190 6.22 -21.67 -7.06
C LYS A 190 6.55 -22.57 -8.27
N GLU A 191 7.75 -23.10 -8.30
CA GLU A 191 8.23 -24.01 -9.35
C GLU A 191 7.45 -25.31 -9.34
N GLU A 192 7.15 -25.86 -8.15
CA GLU A 192 6.30 -27.05 -8.02
C GLU A 192 4.87 -26.77 -8.48
N ALA A 193 4.33 -25.58 -8.19
CA ALA A 193 3.01 -25.18 -8.66
C ALA A 193 2.94 -25.17 -10.19
N LEU A 194 3.91 -24.52 -10.86
CA LEU A 194 4.00 -24.50 -12.32
C LEU A 194 4.12 -25.92 -12.90
N ALA A 195 5.05 -26.70 -12.40
CA ALA A 195 5.26 -28.06 -12.91
C ALA A 195 3.99 -28.92 -12.78
N LYS A 196 3.27 -28.82 -11.65
CA LYS A 196 2.01 -29.55 -11.45
C LYS A 196 0.88 -29.04 -12.35
N LEU A 197 0.82 -27.73 -12.61
CA LEU A 197 -0.14 -27.15 -13.54
C LEU A 197 0.13 -27.64 -14.97
N GLU A 198 1.35 -27.54 -15.46
CA GLU A 198 1.79 -27.98 -16.78
C GLU A 198 1.56 -29.50 -17.00
N ASN A 199 1.76 -30.29 -15.96
CA ASN A 199 1.52 -31.75 -16.01
C ASN A 199 0.04 -32.11 -15.83
N GLY A 200 -0.85 -31.17 -15.63
CA GLY A 200 -2.26 -31.41 -15.39
C GLY A 200 -2.55 -32.12 -14.06
N GLU A 201 -1.66 -32.03 -13.08
CA GLU A 201 -1.87 -32.56 -11.73
C GLU A 201 -2.75 -31.65 -10.87
N ILE A 202 -2.72 -30.34 -11.15
CA ILE A 202 -3.60 -29.32 -10.59
C ILE A 202 -4.24 -28.50 -11.72
N ASP A 203 -5.37 -27.90 -11.44
CA ASP A 203 -6.12 -27.05 -12.39
C ASP A 203 -5.87 -25.56 -12.12
N CYS A 204 -5.56 -25.23 -10.86
CA CYS A 204 -5.27 -23.89 -10.35
C CYS A 204 -4.28 -23.97 -9.21
N PHE A 205 -3.73 -22.84 -8.81
CA PHE A 205 -2.93 -22.74 -7.57
C PHE A 205 -3.08 -21.36 -6.92
N ILE A 206 -2.76 -21.28 -5.63
CA ILE A 206 -2.74 -20.02 -4.88
C ILE A 206 -1.32 -19.55 -4.70
N SER A 207 -1.07 -18.28 -5.04
CA SER A 207 0.19 -17.62 -4.77
C SER A 207 -0.01 -16.13 -4.46
N LEU A 208 1.07 -15.50 -4.01
CA LEU A 208 1.16 -14.05 -3.87
C LEU A 208 1.16 -13.39 -5.25
N GLU A 209 0.73 -12.13 -5.29
CA GLU A 209 0.96 -11.25 -6.43
C GLU A 209 2.46 -10.92 -6.49
N GLU A 210 3.15 -11.48 -7.46
CA GLU A 210 4.60 -11.33 -7.60
C GLU A 210 5.00 -11.18 -9.07
N PRO A 211 6.05 -10.39 -9.39
CA PRO A 211 6.59 -10.30 -10.75
C PRO A 211 7.03 -11.63 -11.36
N PHE A 212 7.26 -12.64 -10.52
CA PHE A 212 7.60 -14.01 -10.96
C PHE A 212 6.58 -14.60 -11.94
N TRP A 213 5.31 -14.19 -11.83
CA TRP A 213 4.23 -14.72 -12.67
C TRP A 213 4.08 -13.99 -14.00
N ALA A 214 4.71 -12.81 -14.17
CA ALA A 214 4.49 -11.94 -15.33
C ALA A 214 4.95 -12.54 -16.66
N ASP A 215 5.92 -13.44 -16.65
CA ASP A 215 6.46 -14.13 -17.84
C ASP A 215 6.04 -15.61 -17.94
N LYS A 216 5.05 -16.01 -17.14
CA LYS A 216 4.51 -17.38 -17.14
C LYS A 216 3.15 -17.42 -17.84
N ASP A 217 2.83 -18.58 -18.43
CA ASP A 217 1.54 -18.81 -19.09
C ASP A 217 0.42 -19.07 -18.06
N VAL A 218 0.29 -18.14 -17.10
CA VAL A 218 -0.74 -18.19 -16.06
C VAL A 218 -1.50 -16.87 -15.98
N SER A 219 -2.77 -16.97 -15.62
CA SER A 219 -3.65 -15.82 -15.44
C SER A 219 -4.34 -15.86 -14.10
N ILE A 220 -4.62 -14.68 -13.55
CA ILE A 220 -5.38 -14.53 -12.32
C ILE A 220 -6.86 -14.78 -12.56
N ILE A 221 -7.46 -15.67 -11.77
CA ILE A 221 -8.90 -15.89 -11.75
C ILE A 221 -9.56 -14.90 -10.80
N THR A 222 -9.05 -14.82 -9.56
CA THR A 222 -9.62 -13.94 -8.53
C THR A 222 -8.64 -13.79 -7.36
N ARG A 223 -8.87 -12.75 -6.56
CA ARG A 223 -8.19 -12.60 -5.27
C ARG A 223 -8.88 -13.44 -4.20
N ILE A 224 -8.15 -14.34 -3.58
CA ILE A 224 -8.63 -15.21 -2.51
C ILE A 224 -8.63 -14.49 -1.16
N GLY A 225 -7.62 -13.67 -0.91
CA GLY A 225 -7.51 -12.95 0.35
C GLY A 225 -6.38 -11.94 0.38
N LYS A 226 -6.27 -11.26 1.50
CA LYS A 226 -5.17 -10.34 1.81
C LYS A 226 -4.76 -10.49 3.27
N SER A 227 -3.51 -10.17 3.56
CA SER A 227 -2.97 -10.12 4.92
C SER A 227 -2.11 -8.89 5.09
N ASN A 228 -2.34 -8.13 6.15
CA ASN A 228 -1.39 -7.10 6.54
C ASN A 228 -0.10 -7.76 7.02
N ILE A 229 1.02 -7.18 6.65
CA ILE A 229 2.37 -7.53 7.10
C ILE A 229 2.97 -6.37 7.89
N TYR A 230 3.81 -6.71 8.83
CA TYR A 230 4.37 -5.79 9.81
C TYR A 230 5.87 -5.98 9.93
N PHE A 231 6.54 -4.98 10.48
CA PHE A 231 7.86 -5.18 11.05
C PHE A 231 7.73 -5.89 12.39
N ALA A 232 8.46 -6.97 12.54
CA ALA A 232 8.70 -7.62 13.83
C ALA A 232 10.03 -7.14 14.39
N ILE A 233 10.04 -6.77 15.68
CA ILE A 233 11.19 -6.19 16.37
C ILE A 233 11.56 -7.08 17.55
N ASN A 234 12.84 -7.24 17.82
CA ASN A 234 13.34 -7.96 18.99
C ASN A 234 12.74 -7.33 20.26
N LYS A 235 12.27 -8.16 21.20
CA LYS A 235 11.63 -7.70 22.45
C LYS A 235 12.55 -6.90 23.37
N ASP A 236 13.86 -7.13 23.29
CA ASP A 236 14.84 -6.45 24.10
C ASP A 236 15.15 -5.04 23.59
N HIS A 237 14.58 -4.65 22.42
CA HIS A 237 14.80 -3.37 21.77
C HIS A 237 13.50 -2.56 21.55
N PRO A 238 12.71 -2.27 22.60
CA PRO A 238 11.47 -1.50 22.47
C PRO A 238 11.70 -0.07 21.98
N GLU A 239 12.91 0.46 22.13
CA GLU A 239 13.29 1.77 21.60
C GLU A 239 13.33 1.78 20.07
N ILE A 240 13.72 0.66 19.42
CA ILE A 240 13.67 0.51 17.96
C ILE A 240 12.22 0.57 17.48
N LYS A 241 11.30 -0.18 18.15
CA LYS A 241 9.87 -0.12 17.83
C LYS A 241 9.34 1.30 17.92
N LYS A 242 9.59 1.99 19.04
CA LYS A 242 9.08 3.34 19.26
C LYS A 242 9.55 4.33 18.19
N GLU A 243 10.81 4.25 17.80
CA GLU A 243 11.41 5.12 16.79
C GLU A 243 10.87 4.78 15.40
N LEU A 244 10.71 3.50 15.09
CA LEU A 244 10.10 3.00 13.86
C LEU A 244 8.65 3.48 13.70
N ASP A 245 7.82 3.31 14.72
CA ASP A 245 6.41 3.72 14.68
C ASP A 245 6.27 5.23 14.50
N LEU A 246 7.12 6.03 15.16
CA LEU A 246 7.13 7.48 15.00
C LEU A 246 7.41 7.87 13.53
N VAL A 247 8.43 7.29 12.91
CA VAL A 247 8.79 7.67 11.53
C VAL A 247 7.86 7.06 10.50
N MET A 248 7.25 5.91 10.77
CA MET A 248 6.18 5.35 9.92
C MET A 248 4.97 6.29 9.90
N HIS A 249 4.57 6.81 11.06
CA HIS A 249 3.48 7.79 11.15
C HIS A 249 3.84 9.10 10.42
N GLN A 250 5.06 9.61 10.63
CA GLN A 250 5.53 10.81 9.92
C GLN A 250 5.53 10.60 8.40
N LEU A 251 5.99 9.46 7.92
CA LEU A 251 5.97 9.11 6.50
C LEU A 251 4.53 9.08 5.94
N GLU A 252 3.57 8.53 6.70
CA GLU A 252 2.17 8.50 6.32
C GLU A 252 1.56 9.91 6.24
N GLU A 253 1.88 10.80 7.18
CA GLU A 253 1.44 12.19 7.16
C GLU A 253 2.03 13.00 5.99
N GLU A 254 3.34 12.85 5.74
CA GLU A 254 4.04 13.60 4.70
C GLU A 254 3.80 13.05 3.29
N ARG A 255 3.65 11.73 3.17
CA ARG A 255 3.54 11.01 1.89
C ARG A 255 2.47 9.91 1.97
N PRO A 256 1.18 10.25 2.05
CA PRO A 256 0.08 9.29 2.35
C PRO A 256 -0.07 8.17 1.32
N PHE A 257 0.45 8.34 0.10
CA PHE A 257 0.40 7.32 -0.96
C PHE A 257 1.69 6.52 -1.11
N TYR A 258 2.73 6.81 -0.32
CA TYR A 258 4.04 6.20 -0.49
C TYR A 258 4.00 4.67 -0.48
N LEU A 259 3.36 4.06 0.53
CA LEU A 259 3.28 2.59 0.62
C LEU A 259 2.51 1.98 -0.54
N SER A 260 1.44 2.64 -1.01
CA SER A 260 0.66 2.16 -2.14
C SER A 260 1.41 2.28 -3.48
N ASP A 261 2.18 3.36 -3.66
CA ASP A 261 3.00 3.56 -4.86
C ASP A 261 4.16 2.57 -4.88
N LEU A 262 4.82 2.38 -3.73
CA LEU A 262 5.87 1.38 -3.57
C LEU A 262 5.35 -0.04 -3.79
N TYR A 263 4.14 -0.36 -3.28
CA TYR A 263 3.50 -1.64 -3.53
C TYR A 263 3.30 -1.87 -5.03
N ARG A 264 2.77 -0.87 -5.73
CA ARG A 264 2.51 -0.92 -7.16
C ARG A 264 3.80 -1.12 -7.98
N GLN A 265 4.91 -0.52 -7.55
CA GLN A 265 6.22 -0.69 -8.19
C GLN A 265 6.73 -2.14 -8.15
N TYR A 266 6.45 -2.87 -7.06
CA TYR A 266 7.00 -4.21 -6.84
C TYR A 266 6.01 -5.35 -7.09
N PHE A 267 4.72 -5.11 -6.97
CA PHE A 267 3.68 -6.14 -6.97
C PHE A 267 2.57 -5.91 -8.00
N SER A 268 2.54 -4.78 -8.73
CA SER A 268 1.61 -4.70 -9.84
C SER A 268 2.15 -5.53 -10.99
N SER A 269 1.50 -6.64 -11.26
CA SER A 269 1.68 -7.39 -12.51
C SER A 269 0.58 -6.96 -13.47
N ASP A 270 0.95 -6.69 -14.72
CA ASP A 270 0.00 -6.59 -15.83
C ASP A 270 -0.56 -8.00 -16.06
N TYR A 271 -1.64 -8.33 -15.38
CA TYR A 271 -2.31 -9.61 -15.61
C TYR A 271 -3.57 -9.42 -16.43
N THR A 272 -3.78 -10.32 -17.37
CA THR A 272 -5.04 -10.41 -18.13
C THR A 272 -5.96 -11.40 -17.41
N PRO A 273 -7.19 -11.00 -17.03
CA PRO A 273 -8.17 -11.91 -16.46
C PRO A 273 -8.48 -13.07 -17.41
N VAL A 274 -8.70 -14.25 -16.85
CA VAL A 274 -9.19 -15.40 -17.63
C VAL A 274 -10.63 -15.16 -18.02
N LEU A 275 -10.88 -15.02 -19.31
CA LEU A 275 -12.21 -14.97 -19.89
C LEU A 275 -12.53 -16.30 -20.54
N SER A 276 -13.69 -16.87 -20.25
CA SER A 276 -14.22 -18.01 -20.95
C SER A 276 -14.46 -17.70 -22.44
N SER A 277 -14.57 -18.72 -23.27
CA SER A 277 -14.91 -18.55 -24.68
C SER A 277 -16.25 -17.83 -24.87
N GLU A 278 -17.22 -18.05 -23.98
CA GLU A 278 -18.52 -17.38 -24.01
C GLU A 278 -18.40 -15.89 -23.69
N GLU A 279 -17.59 -15.51 -22.70
CA GLU A 279 -17.34 -14.13 -22.35
C GLU A 279 -16.58 -13.37 -23.45
N LYS A 280 -15.60 -14.01 -24.09
CA LYS A 280 -14.90 -13.46 -25.25
C LYS A 280 -15.86 -13.19 -26.41
N SER A 281 -16.71 -14.19 -26.75
CA SER A 281 -17.71 -14.04 -27.80
C SER A 281 -18.72 -12.93 -27.47
N TRP A 282 -19.15 -12.85 -26.20
CA TRP A 282 -20.05 -11.79 -25.76
C TRP A 282 -19.43 -10.40 -25.95
N LEU A 283 -18.17 -10.20 -25.56
CA LEU A 283 -17.47 -8.91 -25.75
C LEU A 283 -17.35 -8.52 -27.24
N GLU A 284 -17.05 -9.49 -28.12
CA GLU A 284 -16.97 -9.26 -29.56
C GLU A 284 -18.32 -8.87 -30.16
N GLU A 285 -19.41 -9.50 -29.72
CA GLU A 285 -20.77 -9.25 -30.22
C GLU A 285 -21.37 -7.96 -29.64
N HIS A 286 -21.12 -7.68 -28.36
CA HIS A 286 -21.70 -6.53 -27.64
C HIS A 286 -21.09 -5.20 -28.09
N GLY A 287 -19.81 -5.18 -28.39
CA GLY A 287 -19.06 -3.98 -28.74
C GLY A 287 -18.71 -3.14 -27.51
N ALA A 288 -18.85 -1.82 -27.57
CA ALA A 288 -18.48 -0.92 -26.48
C ALA A 288 -19.42 -1.06 -25.27
N ILE A 289 -18.86 -1.23 -24.07
CA ILE A 289 -19.61 -1.23 -22.82
C ILE A 289 -20.08 0.20 -22.51
N ARG A 290 -21.38 0.37 -22.35
CA ARG A 290 -22.01 1.66 -22.05
C ARG A 290 -22.02 1.87 -20.54
N MET A 291 -21.22 2.81 -20.05
CA MET A 291 -21.06 3.09 -18.62
C MET A 291 -21.66 4.46 -18.29
N GLY A 292 -22.70 4.45 -17.42
CA GLY A 292 -23.25 5.65 -16.82
C GLY A 292 -22.38 6.17 -15.69
N PHE A 293 -22.36 7.50 -15.50
CA PHE A 293 -21.66 8.14 -14.38
C PHE A 293 -22.34 9.47 -14.00
N LEU A 294 -22.21 9.89 -12.74
CA LEU A 294 -22.63 11.24 -12.32
C LEU A 294 -21.69 12.30 -12.85
N ALA A 295 -22.21 13.30 -13.56
CA ALA A 295 -21.42 14.33 -14.21
C ALA A 295 -20.68 15.29 -13.26
N ASN A 296 -21.07 15.34 -11.98
CA ASN A 296 -20.55 16.26 -10.97
C ASN A 296 -20.26 15.58 -9.63
N ASP A 297 -19.70 14.38 -9.64
CA ASP A 297 -19.25 13.71 -8.42
C ASP A 297 -17.76 13.98 -8.19
N VAL A 298 -17.46 14.87 -7.24
CA VAL A 298 -16.11 15.35 -6.97
C VAL A 298 -15.21 14.20 -6.54
N GLY A 299 -14.14 13.96 -7.29
CA GLY A 299 -13.19 12.87 -7.08
C GLY A 299 -13.51 11.60 -7.85
N ALA A 300 -14.77 11.28 -8.09
CA ALA A 300 -15.18 10.12 -8.88
C ALA A 300 -15.28 10.45 -10.38
N SER A 301 -16.06 11.47 -10.72
CA SER A 301 -16.34 11.87 -12.10
C SER A 301 -16.77 13.33 -12.18
N VAL A 302 -15.98 14.16 -12.81
CA VAL A 302 -16.27 15.59 -13.01
C VAL A 302 -16.19 15.90 -14.50
N MET A 303 -17.31 16.35 -15.07
CA MET A 303 -17.35 16.83 -16.45
C MET A 303 -17.31 18.36 -16.48
N ASP A 304 -16.31 18.91 -17.17
CA ASP A 304 -16.25 20.35 -17.43
C ASP A 304 -17.38 20.75 -18.42
N PRO A 305 -18.34 21.58 -17.99
CA PRO A 305 -19.49 21.90 -18.84
C PRO A 305 -19.12 22.76 -20.07
N SER A 306 -17.93 23.37 -20.09
CA SER A 306 -17.47 24.21 -21.19
C SER A 306 -16.71 23.45 -22.27
N SER A 307 -15.89 22.48 -21.87
CA SER A 307 -15.05 21.68 -22.76
C SER A 307 -15.58 20.28 -23.01
N GLY A 308 -16.47 19.77 -22.15
CA GLY A 308 -16.88 18.38 -22.14
C GLY A 308 -15.79 17.40 -21.68
N THR A 309 -14.71 17.92 -21.11
CA THR A 309 -13.60 17.08 -20.61
C THR A 309 -14.02 16.37 -19.32
N LEU A 310 -13.93 15.04 -19.32
CA LEU A 310 -14.16 14.21 -18.14
C LEU A 310 -12.85 13.99 -17.38
N THR A 311 -12.88 14.16 -16.06
CA THR A 311 -11.79 13.91 -15.13
C THR A 311 -12.29 13.16 -13.89
N GLY A 312 -11.36 12.61 -13.10
CA GLY A 312 -11.68 11.86 -11.88
C GLY A 312 -11.33 10.39 -11.99
N ALA A 313 -11.61 9.63 -10.94
CA ALA A 313 -11.27 8.22 -10.84
C ALA A 313 -11.85 7.34 -11.98
N ILE A 314 -12.94 7.77 -12.61
CA ILE A 314 -13.54 7.07 -13.77
C ILE A 314 -12.56 6.95 -14.95
N THR A 315 -11.76 8.00 -15.22
CA THR A 315 -10.81 7.97 -16.36
C THR A 315 -9.70 6.98 -16.12
N ASP A 316 -9.17 6.95 -14.89
CA ASP A 316 -8.13 6.01 -14.49
C ASP A 316 -8.66 4.57 -14.45
N TYR A 317 -9.89 4.39 -13.94
CA TYR A 317 -10.55 3.08 -13.89
C TYR A 317 -10.76 2.48 -15.29
N VAL A 318 -11.30 3.27 -16.21
CA VAL A 318 -11.54 2.84 -17.60
C VAL A 318 -10.23 2.51 -18.30
N GLN A 319 -9.22 3.35 -18.15
CA GLN A 319 -7.90 3.11 -18.73
C GLN A 319 -7.30 1.81 -18.17
N TYR A 320 -7.35 1.61 -16.85
CA TYR A 320 -6.85 0.40 -16.20
C TYR A 320 -7.61 -0.86 -16.66
N ALA A 321 -8.94 -0.79 -16.77
CA ALA A 321 -9.75 -1.92 -17.24
C ALA A 321 -9.38 -2.32 -18.69
N VAL A 322 -9.18 -1.35 -19.57
CA VAL A 322 -8.74 -1.58 -20.96
C VAL A 322 -7.33 -2.18 -21.00
N GLU A 323 -6.44 -1.73 -20.14
CA GLU A 323 -5.08 -2.27 -20.04
C GLU A 323 -5.08 -3.72 -19.55
N CYS A 324 -5.91 -4.05 -18.54
CA CYS A 324 -6.01 -5.40 -17.98
C CYS A 324 -6.55 -6.45 -18.97
N LEU A 325 -7.45 -6.07 -19.88
CA LEU A 325 -8.05 -6.98 -20.88
C LEU A 325 -7.36 -6.94 -22.25
N GLY A 326 -6.24 -6.21 -22.36
CA GLY A 326 -5.50 -6.09 -23.61
C GLY A 326 -6.22 -5.19 -24.63
N LYS A 327 -5.71 -4.03 -24.88
CA LYS A 327 -6.18 -2.82 -25.63
C LYS A 327 -7.09 -3.00 -26.85
N LYS A 328 -7.38 -4.21 -27.29
CA LYS A 328 -8.15 -4.47 -28.51
C LYS A 328 -9.57 -4.98 -28.27
N GLU A 329 -9.87 -5.47 -27.06
CA GLU A 329 -11.09 -6.25 -26.81
C GLU A 329 -12.10 -5.50 -25.93
N LEU A 330 -11.70 -4.46 -25.21
CA LEU A 330 -12.56 -3.72 -24.32
C LEU A 330 -12.61 -2.23 -24.68
N THR A 331 -13.79 -1.73 -25.00
CA THR A 331 -14.04 -0.32 -25.22
C THR A 331 -15.20 0.16 -24.37
N PHE A 332 -15.19 1.43 -23.96
CA PHE A 332 -16.26 2.03 -23.16
C PHE A 332 -16.88 3.23 -23.88
N THR A 333 -18.19 3.34 -23.76
CA THR A 333 -18.93 4.57 -24.08
C THR A 333 -19.41 5.16 -22.76
N LEU A 334 -18.90 6.33 -22.39
CA LEU A 334 -19.19 7.00 -21.12
C LEU A 334 -20.37 7.97 -21.27
N MET A 335 -21.39 7.83 -20.42
CA MET A 335 -22.64 8.59 -20.48
C MET A 335 -22.89 9.30 -19.14
N GLY A 336 -22.83 10.66 -19.16
CA GLY A 336 -22.99 11.47 -17.96
C GLY A 336 -24.46 11.72 -17.62
N TYR A 337 -24.82 11.59 -16.35
CA TYR A 337 -26.15 11.84 -15.79
C TYR A 337 -26.07 12.89 -14.68
N ASN A 338 -27.20 13.51 -14.35
CA ASN A 338 -27.23 14.54 -13.31
C ASN A 338 -27.68 13.99 -11.94
N SER A 339 -28.25 12.79 -11.90
CA SER A 339 -28.68 12.14 -10.67
C SER A 339 -28.57 10.62 -10.75
N TYR A 340 -28.51 9.96 -9.60
CA TYR A 340 -28.56 8.50 -9.51
C TYR A 340 -29.87 7.91 -10.03
N GLU A 341 -31.00 8.63 -9.89
CA GLU A 341 -32.27 8.20 -10.40
C GLU A 341 -32.23 8.08 -11.92
N GLU A 342 -31.65 9.06 -12.62
CA GLU A 342 -31.50 9.02 -14.09
C GLU A 342 -30.64 7.84 -14.52
N GLU A 343 -29.52 7.58 -13.85
CA GLU A 343 -28.65 6.44 -14.14
C GLU A 343 -29.37 5.09 -13.92
N ILE A 344 -30.10 4.96 -12.81
CA ILE A 344 -30.88 3.76 -12.49
C ILE A 344 -31.94 3.49 -13.55
N GLU A 345 -32.66 4.50 -14.00
CA GLU A 345 -33.67 4.33 -15.03
C GLU A 345 -33.02 3.99 -16.39
N ALA A 346 -31.88 4.60 -16.74
CA ALA A 346 -31.15 4.26 -17.95
C ALA A 346 -30.62 2.81 -17.91
N LEU A 347 -30.12 2.33 -16.76
CA LEU A 347 -29.70 0.94 -16.60
C LEU A 347 -30.88 -0.04 -16.75
N LYS A 348 -32.03 0.26 -16.13
CA LYS A 348 -33.26 -0.55 -16.29
C LYS A 348 -33.79 -0.57 -17.72
N ALA A 349 -33.64 0.55 -18.41
CA ALA A 349 -34.06 0.65 -19.82
C ALA A 349 -33.09 -0.04 -20.79
N GLY A 350 -31.93 -0.50 -20.30
CA GLY A 350 -30.90 -1.07 -21.14
C GLY A 350 -30.17 -0.03 -22.02
N GLU A 351 -30.26 1.24 -21.67
CA GLU A 351 -29.53 2.33 -22.35
C GLU A 351 -28.06 2.32 -21.99
N ILE A 352 -27.76 1.89 -20.76
CA ILE A 352 -26.39 1.64 -20.24
C ILE A 352 -26.27 0.22 -19.69
N ASP A 353 -25.07 -0.32 -19.67
CA ASP A 353 -24.76 -1.68 -19.22
C ASP A 353 -24.30 -1.71 -17.77
N MET A 354 -23.73 -0.63 -17.28
CA MET A 354 -23.26 -0.49 -15.90
C MET A 354 -23.24 0.96 -15.44
N ILE A 355 -23.26 1.15 -14.13
CA ILE A 355 -23.08 2.43 -13.45
C ILE A 355 -21.72 2.46 -12.77
N PHE A 356 -20.96 3.51 -12.99
CA PHE A 356 -19.77 3.86 -12.25
C PHE A 356 -20.14 4.95 -11.25
N HIS A 357 -19.74 4.84 -10.17
CA HIS A 357 -19.58 4.11 -9.01
C HIS A 357 -20.92 4.03 -8.27
N PHE A 358 -21.24 2.91 -7.73
CA PHE A 358 -22.52 2.71 -7.05
C PHE A 358 -22.29 2.26 -5.61
N TYR A 359 -23.07 2.80 -4.67
CA TYR A 359 -22.97 2.41 -3.27
C TYR A 359 -23.54 1.02 -3.07
N GLN A 360 -22.72 0.11 -2.59
CA GLN A 360 -23.15 -1.24 -2.26
C GLN A 360 -23.96 -1.23 -0.96
N HIS A 361 -25.26 -0.93 -1.08
CA HIS A 361 -26.18 -1.00 0.05
C HIS A 361 -27.20 -2.13 -0.16
N PRO A 362 -27.33 -3.10 0.78
CA PRO A 362 -28.18 -4.28 0.60
C PRO A 362 -29.63 -3.94 0.19
N ASN A 363 -30.25 -2.94 0.83
CA ASN A 363 -31.62 -2.53 0.53
C ASN A 363 -31.79 -1.96 -0.90
N VAL A 364 -30.77 -1.31 -1.44
CA VAL A 364 -30.82 -0.74 -2.79
C VAL A 364 -30.69 -1.85 -3.83
N MET A 365 -29.77 -2.79 -3.59
CA MET A 365 -29.60 -3.94 -4.47
C MET A 365 -30.83 -4.82 -4.53
N GLU A 366 -31.44 -5.11 -3.38
CA GLU A 366 -32.72 -5.87 -3.31
C GLU A 366 -33.84 -5.13 -4.01
N LYS A 367 -33.97 -3.82 -3.78
CA LYS A 367 -35.04 -2.98 -4.38
C LYS A 367 -34.99 -2.95 -5.90
N TYR A 368 -33.78 -2.87 -6.47
CA TYR A 368 -33.60 -2.70 -7.91
C TYR A 368 -33.19 -3.98 -8.65
N HIS A 369 -32.88 -5.06 -7.91
CA HIS A 369 -32.41 -6.34 -8.46
C HIS A 369 -31.09 -6.19 -9.28
N PHE A 370 -30.21 -5.30 -8.85
CA PHE A 370 -28.92 -5.10 -9.51
C PHE A 370 -27.86 -6.06 -8.98
N ALA A 371 -26.98 -6.51 -9.87
CA ALA A 371 -25.73 -7.13 -9.51
C ALA A 371 -24.68 -6.04 -9.27
N CYS A 372 -23.89 -6.18 -8.21
CA CYS A 372 -22.73 -5.32 -7.99
C CYS A 372 -21.44 -6.09 -8.19
N THR A 373 -20.45 -5.42 -8.74
CA THR A 373 -19.07 -5.92 -8.77
C THR A 373 -18.49 -6.01 -7.34
N ASN A 374 -17.32 -6.59 -7.21
CA ASN A 374 -16.53 -6.42 -5.98
C ASN A 374 -16.27 -4.95 -5.72
N THR A 375 -16.14 -4.57 -4.44
CA THR A 375 -15.81 -3.20 -4.05
C THR A 375 -14.55 -2.72 -4.74
N THR A 376 -14.65 -1.66 -5.53
CA THR A 376 -13.53 -1.08 -6.28
C THR A 376 -12.67 -0.19 -5.40
N TRP A 377 -13.29 0.57 -4.49
CA TRP A 377 -12.62 1.35 -3.44
C TRP A 377 -13.51 1.56 -2.23
N THR A 378 -12.92 1.97 -1.13
CA THR A 378 -13.61 2.41 0.08
C THR A 378 -13.11 3.78 0.49
N TYR A 379 -13.98 4.59 1.07
CA TYR A 379 -13.60 5.88 1.65
C TYR A 379 -14.25 6.07 3.01
N ASN A 380 -13.62 6.88 3.84
CA ASN A 380 -14.13 7.21 5.15
C ASN A 380 -15.01 8.44 5.07
N LEU A 381 -16.22 8.35 5.61
CA LEU A 381 -17.03 9.53 5.87
C LEU A 381 -16.51 10.21 7.13
N ILE A 382 -16.12 11.47 7.01
CA ILE A 382 -15.68 12.30 8.13
C ILE A 382 -16.68 13.41 8.40
N ALA A 383 -16.98 13.64 9.68
CA ALA A 383 -17.74 14.80 10.09
C ALA A 383 -16.80 15.98 10.30
N VAL A 384 -17.03 17.08 9.56
CA VAL A 384 -16.27 18.31 9.72
C VAL A 384 -17.05 19.25 10.62
N THR A 385 -16.40 19.80 11.65
CA THR A 385 -16.98 20.77 12.57
C THR A 385 -16.07 21.97 12.78
N ASN A 386 -16.62 23.14 12.97
CA ASN A 386 -15.89 24.34 13.36
C ASN A 386 -15.76 24.50 14.89
N LYS A 387 -16.21 23.52 15.66
CA LYS A 387 -16.13 23.53 17.13
C LYS A 387 -14.82 22.85 17.57
N PRO A 388 -14.07 23.46 18.52
CA PRO A 388 -12.80 22.90 18.99
C PRO A 388 -12.94 21.58 19.76
N HIS A 389 -14.14 21.28 20.28
CA HIS A 389 -14.45 20.05 21.00
C HIS A 389 -15.72 19.43 20.41
N PHE A 390 -15.60 18.20 19.96
CA PHE A 390 -16.70 17.38 19.51
C PHE A 390 -17.05 16.37 20.61
N ASN A 391 -18.26 16.48 21.19
CA ASN A 391 -18.75 15.50 22.14
C ASN A 391 -19.76 14.58 21.43
N GLU A 392 -19.49 13.30 21.41
CA GLU A 392 -20.31 12.30 20.72
C GLU A 392 -21.74 12.19 21.29
N ASN A 393 -21.93 12.51 22.56
CA ASN A 393 -23.21 12.40 23.26
C ASN A 393 -24.13 13.60 23.07
N ASP A 394 -23.70 14.68 22.45
CA ASP A 394 -24.55 15.85 22.23
C ASP A 394 -25.43 15.66 20.98
N GLU A 395 -26.67 16.17 21.02
CA GLU A 395 -27.50 16.26 19.82
C GLU A 395 -26.86 17.17 18.77
N LYS A 396 -26.75 16.69 17.53
CA LYS A 396 -26.07 17.40 16.44
C LYS A 396 -26.98 17.54 15.23
N ARG A 397 -26.90 18.69 14.58
CA ARG A 397 -27.42 18.86 13.23
C ARG A 397 -26.30 18.58 12.25
N VAL A 398 -26.46 17.58 11.41
CA VAL A 398 -25.49 17.18 10.39
C VAL A 398 -26.04 17.62 9.04
N ALA A 399 -25.23 18.35 8.28
CA ALA A 399 -25.51 18.60 6.87
C ALA A 399 -24.90 17.43 6.07
N ILE A 400 -25.72 16.82 5.25
CA ILE A 400 -25.27 15.80 4.28
C ILE A 400 -25.60 16.29 2.88
N GLN A 401 -24.84 15.85 1.91
CA GLN A 401 -25.15 16.11 0.51
C GLN A 401 -26.52 15.49 0.17
N LYS A 402 -27.37 16.23 -0.52
CA LYS A 402 -28.63 15.69 -1.00
C LYS A 402 -28.32 14.51 -1.92
N ASP A 403 -29.08 13.42 -1.75
CA ASP A 403 -28.91 12.18 -2.51
C ASP A 403 -27.59 11.39 -2.23
N SER A 404 -26.82 11.78 -1.21
CA SER A 404 -25.81 10.91 -0.62
C SER A 404 -26.45 10.00 0.43
N LEU A 405 -26.15 8.73 0.37
CA LEU A 405 -26.64 7.74 1.35
C LEU A 405 -25.98 7.87 2.69
#